data_64635defd2ef3b248b54ef24db5bbc98
#
_entry.id   64635defd2ef3b248b54ef24db5bbc98
#
_cell.length_a   1.000
_cell.length_b   1.000
_cell.length_c   1.000
_cell.angle_alpha   90.00
_cell.angle_beta   90.00
_cell.angle_gamma   90.00
#
_symmetry.space_group_name_H-M   'P 1'
#
loop_
_entity.id
_entity.type
_entity.pdbx_description
1 polymer ?
#
loop_
_entity_poly.entity_id
_entity_poly.type
_entity_poly.pdbx_seq_one_letter_code
_entity_poly.pdbx_strand_id
1 'polypeptide(L)'
;MNYKQAELFLIEHCHAHVEKSELQAMMKRIAEHLTKKSFLELRLDSTVELDESQFIPIVEDLKRERPLQYILGYEWFGHLKLNVNEYVLIPRPETEELVDWVLEEVRLKQQKQPYTILDIGTGSGCIPIWLKSKDNQIEVTAIDISKEALAQATQNAQIHQV
;
A
#
# COMPACT_ATOMS: atom_id res chain seq x y z
N MET A 1 -0.92 -25.23 4.35
CA MET A 1 0.55 -25.37 4.61
C MET A 1 0.99 -24.39 5.69
N ASN A 2 2.04 -24.74 6.49
CA ASN A 2 2.57 -23.79 7.47
C ASN A 2 3.45 -22.71 6.81
N TYR A 3 3.79 -21.64 7.59
CA TYR A 3 4.56 -20.50 7.08
C TYR A 3 5.88 -20.91 6.40
N LYS A 4 6.65 -21.83 7.02
CA LYS A 4 7.95 -22.26 6.49
C LYS A 4 7.82 -23.04 5.16
N GLN A 5 6.81 -23.85 5.05
CA GLN A 5 6.51 -24.57 3.78
C GLN A 5 6.11 -23.60 2.68
N ALA A 6 5.27 -22.60 3.00
CA ALA A 6 4.85 -21.56 2.07
C ALA A 6 6.04 -20.68 1.62
N GLU A 7 6.94 -20.30 2.54
CA GLU A 7 8.16 -19.55 2.21
C GLU A 7 9.06 -20.32 1.24
N LEU A 8 9.30 -21.61 1.50
CA LEU A 8 10.10 -22.45 0.62
C LEU A 8 9.45 -22.59 -0.76
N PHE A 9 8.14 -22.79 -0.80
CA PHE A 9 7.39 -22.89 -2.05
C PHE A 9 7.49 -21.59 -2.87
N LEU A 10 7.30 -20.43 -2.23
CA LEU A 10 7.43 -19.14 -2.89
C LEU A 10 8.84 -18.92 -3.47
N ILE A 11 9.88 -19.21 -2.69
CA ILE A 11 11.27 -19.08 -3.12
C ILE A 11 11.53 -20.00 -4.30
N GLU A 12 11.15 -21.27 -4.25
CA GLU A 12 11.36 -22.24 -5.31
C GLU A 12 10.75 -21.81 -6.64
N HIS A 13 9.57 -21.18 -6.60
CA HIS A 13 8.81 -20.83 -7.80
C HIS A 13 9.11 -19.44 -8.35
N CYS A 14 9.66 -18.51 -7.54
CA CYS A 14 9.87 -17.11 -7.93
C CYS A 14 11.34 -16.64 -7.92
N HIS A 15 12.30 -17.46 -7.46
CA HIS A 15 13.71 -17.06 -7.32
C HIS A 15 14.42 -16.68 -8.63
N ALA A 16 13.87 -17.05 -9.78
CA ALA A 16 14.45 -16.71 -11.08
C ALA A 16 14.37 -15.20 -11.41
N HIS A 17 13.43 -14.48 -10.79
CA HIS A 17 13.11 -13.10 -11.11
C HIS A 17 13.27 -12.13 -9.93
N VAL A 18 13.34 -12.65 -8.70
CA VAL A 18 13.32 -11.84 -7.47
C VAL A 18 14.36 -12.35 -6.49
N GLU A 19 15.09 -11.44 -5.86
CA GLU A 19 16.06 -11.78 -4.81
C GLU A 19 15.39 -12.46 -3.61
N LYS A 20 16.10 -13.43 -3.00
CA LYS A 20 15.59 -14.20 -1.88
C LYS A 20 15.12 -13.33 -0.70
N SER A 21 15.84 -12.27 -0.41
CA SER A 21 15.51 -11.32 0.67
C SER A 21 14.17 -10.62 0.41
N GLU A 22 13.93 -10.25 -0.84
CA GLU A 22 12.67 -9.64 -1.27
C GLU A 22 11.51 -10.63 -1.21
N LEU A 23 11.72 -11.88 -1.68
CA LEU A 23 10.73 -12.95 -1.56
C LEU A 23 10.35 -13.22 -0.09
N GLN A 24 11.30 -13.13 0.83
CA GLN A 24 11.01 -13.26 2.26
C GLN A 24 10.17 -12.11 2.80
N ALA A 25 10.43 -10.88 2.34
CA ALA A 25 9.60 -9.72 2.69
C ALA A 25 8.19 -9.83 2.10
N MET A 26 8.07 -10.28 0.86
CA MET A 26 6.78 -10.58 0.22
C MET A 26 6.01 -11.67 0.97
N MET A 27 6.68 -12.77 1.35
CA MET A 27 6.06 -13.87 2.10
C MET A 27 5.46 -13.40 3.42
N LYS A 28 6.17 -12.53 4.13
CA LYS A 28 5.64 -11.92 5.35
C LYS A 28 4.32 -11.20 5.08
N ARG A 29 4.27 -10.32 4.08
CA ARG A 29 3.08 -9.56 3.71
C ARG A 29 1.92 -10.46 3.27
N ILE A 30 2.22 -11.51 2.48
CA ILE A 30 1.22 -12.49 2.03
C ILE A 30 0.62 -13.22 3.22
N ALA A 31 1.46 -13.72 4.13
CA ALA A 31 1.00 -14.46 5.30
C ALA A 31 0.14 -13.59 6.24
N GLU A 32 0.56 -12.35 6.52
CA GLU A 32 -0.23 -11.39 7.29
C GLU A 32 -1.58 -11.06 6.60
N HIS A 33 -1.57 -10.97 5.26
CA HIS A 33 -2.79 -10.72 4.49
C HIS A 33 -3.78 -11.90 4.57
N LEU A 34 -3.30 -13.12 4.37
CA LEU A 34 -4.15 -14.31 4.34
C LEU A 34 -4.68 -14.70 5.72
N THR A 35 -3.83 -14.60 6.75
CA THR A 35 -4.18 -15.07 8.10
C THR A 35 -4.77 -13.97 8.99
N LYS A 36 -4.61 -12.69 8.63
CA LYS A 36 -4.94 -11.51 9.46
C LYS A 36 -4.21 -11.49 10.80
N LYS A 37 -3.11 -12.23 10.92
CA LYS A 37 -2.22 -12.27 12.10
C LYS A 37 -0.92 -11.52 11.79
N SER A 38 -0.31 -10.93 12.81
CA SER A 38 1.01 -10.30 12.68
C SER A 38 2.09 -11.35 12.42
N PHE A 39 3.19 -10.94 11.81
CA PHE A 39 4.34 -11.82 11.57
C PHE A 39 4.89 -12.44 12.87
N LEU A 40 4.83 -11.69 13.98
CA LEU A 40 5.27 -12.20 15.27
C LEU A 40 4.39 -13.37 15.74
N GLU A 41 3.07 -13.24 15.62
CA GLU A 41 2.13 -14.32 15.95
C GLU A 41 2.37 -15.54 15.07
N LEU A 42 2.59 -15.34 13.75
CA LEU A 42 2.89 -16.43 12.81
C LEU A 42 4.19 -17.17 13.13
N ARG A 43 5.16 -16.49 13.72
CA ARG A 43 6.43 -17.12 14.14
C ARG A 43 6.34 -17.85 15.48
N LEU A 44 5.46 -17.40 16.36
CA LEU A 44 5.29 -17.99 17.70
C LEU A 44 4.30 -19.16 17.69
N ASP A 45 3.35 -19.16 16.77
CA ASP A 45 2.32 -20.19 16.64
C ASP A 45 2.50 -21.02 15.36
N SER A 46 3.24 -22.13 15.49
CA SER A 46 3.49 -23.04 14.38
C SER A 46 2.26 -23.81 13.90
N THR A 47 1.14 -23.69 14.60
CA THR A 47 -0.14 -24.35 14.22
C THR A 47 -0.92 -23.54 13.19
N VAL A 48 -0.53 -22.27 12.95
CA VAL A 48 -1.18 -21.43 11.94
C VAL A 48 -0.85 -21.94 10.55
N GLU A 49 -1.90 -22.28 9.81
CA GLU A 49 -1.80 -22.72 8.43
C GLU A 49 -2.32 -21.64 7.48
N LEU A 50 -1.63 -21.50 6.35
CA LEU A 50 -2.10 -20.71 5.21
C LEU A 50 -3.02 -21.58 4.35
N ASP A 51 -4.11 -21.01 3.90
CA ASP A 51 -5.01 -21.62 2.93
C ASP A 51 -4.32 -21.68 1.56
N GLU A 52 -4.00 -22.89 1.11
CA GLU A 52 -3.33 -23.14 -0.16
C GLU A 52 -4.17 -22.64 -1.36
N SER A 53 -5.49 -22.71 -1.26
CA SER A 53 -6.39 -22.24 -2.33
C SER A 53 -6.30 -20.74 -2.57
N GLN A 54 -5.91 -19.97 -1.55
CA GLN A 54 -5.67 -18.54 -1.66
C GLN A 54 -4.19 -18.21 -1.93
N PHE A 55 -3.27 -19.00 -1.39
CA PHE A 55 -1.83 -18.77 -1.52
C PHE A 55 -1.30 -19.06 -2.92
N ILE A 56 -1.67 -20.21 -3.52
CA ILE A 56 -1.15 -20.64 -4.83
C ILE A 56 -1.47 -19.61 -5.94
N PRO A 57 -2.68 -19.04 -6.07
CA PRO A 57 -2.95 -18.00 -7.05
C PRO A 57 -2.07 -16.75 -6.91
N ILE A 58 -1.72 -16.37 -5.68
CA ILE A 58 -0.78 -15.26 -5.44
C ILE A 58 0.60 -15.58 -6.02
N VAL A 59 1.11 -16.79 -5.79
CA VAL A 59 2.41 -17.22 -6.33
C VAL A 59 2.38 -17.25 -7.87
N GLU A 60 1.30 -17.72 -8.47
CA GLU A 60 1.16 -17.75 -9.93
C GLU A 60 1.11 -16.34 -10.54
N ASP A 61 0.50 -15.35 -9.86
CA ASP A 61 0.52 -13.96 -10.30
C ASP A 61 1.92 -13.33 -10.13
N LEU A 62 2.63 -13.64 -9.04
CA LEU A 62 4.02 -13.21 -8.85
C LEU A 62 4.97 -13.76 -9.91
N LYS A 63 4.78 -15.01 -10.34
CA LYS A 63 5.54 -15.61 -11.46
C LYS A 63 5.32 -14.87 -12.78
N ARG A 64 4.19 -14.19 -12.94
CA ARG A 64 3.89 -13.31 -14.08
C ARG A 64 4.39 -11.88 -13.88
N GLU A 65 5.24 -11.67 -12.88
CA GLU A 65 5.81 -10.36 -12.53
C GLU A 65 4.75 -9.31 -12.13
N ARG A 66 3.54 -9.74 -11.73
CA ARG A 66 2.52 -8.83 -11.23
C ARG A 66 2.93 -8.29 -9.86
N PRO A 67 2.94 -6.97 -9.65
CA PRO A 67 3.31 -6.39 -8.37
C PRO A 67 2.47 -6.93 -7.20
N LEU A 68 3.13 -7.28 -6.10
CA LEU A 68 2.47 -7.83 -4.92
C LEU A 68 1.33 -6.93 -4.42
N GLN A 69 1.51 -5.61 -4.49
CA GLN A 69 0.53 -4.62 -4.06
C GLN A 69 -0.78 -4.72 -4.83
N TYR A 70 -0.71 -4.93 -6.14
CA TYR A 70 -1.92 -5.13 -6.97
C TYR A 70 -2.57 -6.49 -6.70
N ILE A 71 -1.77 -7.52 -6.39
CA ILE A 71 -2.29 -8.85 -6.03
C ILE A 71 -3.04 -8.77 -4.69
N LEU A 72 -2.46 -8.10 -3.69
CA LEU A 72 -3.06 -7.95 -2.37
C LEU A 72 -4.15 -6.86 -2.33
N GLY A 73 -4.17 -5.96 -3.33
CA GLY A 73 -5.14 -4.88 -3.48
C GLY A 73 -4.86 -3.65 -2.60
N TYR A 74 -3.69 -3.56 -1.94
CA TYR A 74 -3.35 -2.42 -1.10
C TYR A 74 -1.84 -2.17 -1.00
N GLU A 75 -1.50 -0.91 -0.64
CA GLU A 75 -0.17 -0.52 -0.18
C GLU A 75 -0.28 0.38 1.04
N TRP A 76 0.76 0.34 1.88
CA TRP A 76 0.92 1.27 2.97
C TRP A 76 1.60 2.55 2.48
N PHE A 77 1.08 3.69 2.91
CA PHE A 77 1.68 5.00 2.73
C PHE A 77 1.75 5.66 4.09
N GLY A 78 2.92 5.58 4.71
CA GLY A 78 3.08 5.85 6.13
C GLY A 78 2.14 5.01 7.00
N HIS A 79 1.20 5.68 7.68
CA HIS A 79 0.19 5.03 8.51
C HIS A 79 -1.12 4.70 7.77
N LEU A 80 -1.25 5.12 6.52
CA LEU A 80 -2.46 4.91 5.72
C LEU A 80 -2.37 3.60 4.95
N LYS A 81 -3.39 2.78 5.05
CA LYS A 81 -3.58 1.62 4.19
C LYS A 81 -4.46 2.01 3.01
N LEU A 82 -3.86 2.20 1.84
CA LEU A 82 -4.54 2.65 0.64
C LEU A 82 -4.82 1.47 -0.29
N ASN A 83 -6.04 1.36 -0.80
CA ASN A 83 -6.35 0.43 -1.85
C ASN A 83 -5.67 0.85 -3.15
N VAL A 84 -5.09 -0.11 -3.86
CA VAL A 84 -4.42 0.10 -5.15
C VAL A 84 -4.83 -0.98 -6.15
N ASN A 85 -4.81 -0.61 -7.41
CA ASN A 85 -5.06 -1.49 -8.55
C ASN A 85 -4.23 -1.02 -9.75
N GLU A 86 -4.36 -1.68 -10.88
CA GLU A 86 -3.58 -1.41 -12.10
C GLU A 86 -3.81 -0.01 -12.71
N TYR A 87 -4.82 0.72 -12.26
CA TYR A 87 -5.13 2.08 -12.75
C TYR A 87 -4.40 3.19 -11.99
N VAL A 88 -3.72 2.87 -10.88
CA VAL A 88 -3.01 3.84 -10.05
C VAL A 88 -1.56 3.43 -9.85
N LEU A 89 -0.66 4.39 -9.79
CA LEU A 89 0.71 4.12 -9.38
C LEU A 89 0.71 3.67 -7.91
N ILE A 90 1.45 2.59 -7.62
CA ILE A 90 1.69 2.15 -6.25
C ILE A 90 2.41 3.28 -5.49
N PRO A 91 1.88 3.77 -4.37
CA PRO A 91 2.53 4.80 -3.56
C PRO A 91 3.98 4.44 -3.24
N ARG A 92 4.88 5.42 -3.29
CA ARG A 92 6.31 5.23 -3.06
C ARG A 92 6.75 5.94 -1.78
N PRO A 93 7.73 5.38 -1.05
CA PRO A 93 8.24 5.99 0.19
C PRO A 93 8.77 7.41 0.00
N GLU A 94 9.38 7.71 -1.15
CA GLU A 94 9.90 9.04 -1.47
C GLU A 94 8.78 10.11 -1.55
N THR A 95 7.58 9.68 -1.86
CA THR A 95 6.40 10.57 -1.85
C THR A 95 5.95 10.93 -0.44
N GLU A 96 6.25 10.10 0.56
CA GLU A 96 6.00 10.43 1.98
C GLU A 96 6.86 11.63 2.41
N GLU A 97 8.14 11.65 2.01
CA GLU A 97 9.05 12.77 2.29
C GLU A 97 8.54 14.08 1.67
N LEU A 98 8.02 14.01 0.44
CA LEU A 98 7.41 15.18 -0.23
C LEU A 98 6.23 15.73 0.58
N VAL A 99 5.34 14.86 1.06
CA VAL A 99 4.16 15.29 1.83
C VAL A 99 4.56 15.90 3.17
N ASP A 100 5.54 15.30 3.86
CA ASP A 100 6.05 15.83 5.12
C ASP A 100 6.70 17.21 4.92
N TRP A 101 7.42 17.41 3.82
CA TRP A 101 7.97 18.71 3.44
C TRP A 101 6.87 19.76 3.17
N VAL A 102 5.82 19.39 2.43
CA VAL A 102 4.66 20.30 2.22
C VAL A 102 4.02 20.70 3.55
N LEU A 103 3.85 19.75 4.48
CA LEU A 103 3.29 20.04 5.80
C LEU A 103 4.19 20.98 6.62
N GLU A 104 5.51 20.84 6.52
CA GLU A 104 6.45 21.75 7.16
C GLU A 104 6.34 23.16 6.60
N GLU A 105 6.29 23.33 5.28
CA GLU A 105 6.10 24.62 4.62
C GLU A 105 4.78 25.29 5.02
N VAL A 106 3.70 24.53 5.10
CA VAL A 106 2.39 25.02 5.58
C VAL A 106 2.50 25.55 7.00
N ARG A 107 3.16 24.83 7.92
CA ARG A 107 3.35 25.24 9.32
C ARG A 107 4.23 26.48 9.46
N LEU A 108 5.31 26.57 8.69
CA LEU A 108 6.24 27.70 8.76
C LEU A 108 5.60 29.03 8.33
N LYS A 109 4.69 29.02 7.37
CA LYS A 109 4.07 30.23 6.84
C LYS A 109 3.02 30.86 7.76
N GLN A 110 2.55 30.18 8.80
CA GLN A 110 1.63 30.69 9.86
C GLN A 110 0.47 31.57 9.34
N GLN A 111 -0.11 31.21 8.20
CA GLN A 111 -1.21 32.01 7.62
C GLN A 111 -2.48 31.84 8.45
N LYS A 112 -3.29 32.94 8.53
CA LYS A 112 -4.59 32.92 9.21
C LYS A 112 -5.70 32.26 8.40
N GLN A 113 -5.46 31.93 7.14
CA GLN A 113 -6.42 31.33 6.21
C GLN A 113 -6.02 29.88 5.91
N PRO A 114 -6.98 28.98 5.65
CA PRO A 114 -6.66 27.62 5.25
C PRO A 114 -5.82 27.62 3.97
N TYR A 115 -4.85 26.73 3.91
CA TYR A 115 -4.07 26.50 2.69
C TYR A 115 -4.90 25.73 1.69
N THR A 116 -4.87 26.19 0.44
CA THR A 116 -5.44 25.48 -0.70
C THR A 116 -4.31 24.82 -1.48
N ILE A 117 -4.38 23.50 -1.65
CA ILE A 117 -3.40 22.69 -2.36
C ILE A 117 -4.10 22.01 -3.55
N LEU A 118 -3.45 22.01 -4.69
CA LEU A 118 -3.86 21.28 -5.89
C LEU A 118 -2.90 20.11 -6.13
N ASP A 119 -3.41 18.88 -6.11
CA ASP A 119 -2.68 17.67 -6.49
C ASP A 119 -3.06 17.26 -7.91
N ILE A 120 -2.08 17.25 -8.81
CA ILE A 120 -2.28 16.96 -10.25
C ILE A 120 -1.70 15.58 -10.55
N GLY A 121 -2.54 14.65 -10.98
CA GLY A 121 -2.17 13.24 -11.17
C GLY A 121 -2.25 12.47 -9.84
N THR A 122 -3.36 12.61 -9.15
CA THR A 122 -3.52 12.12 -7.76
C THR A 122 -3.39 10.60 -7.60
N GLY A 123 -3.59 9.83 -8.67
CA GLY A 123 -3.49 8.37 -8.64
C GLY A 123 -4.37 7.74 -7.57
N SER A 124 -3.75 7.10 -6.57
CA SER A 124 -4.44 6.46 -5.44
C SER A 124 -5.02 7.47 -4.42
N GLY A 125 -4.71 8.77 -4.55
CA GLY A 125 -5.07 9.78 -3.58
C GLY A 125 -4.13 9.85 -2.37
N CYS A 126 -2.95 9.23 -2.41
CA CYS A 126 -2.05 9.12 -1.26
C CYS A 126 -1.63 10.49 -0.71
N ILE A 127 -1.30 11.46 -1.56
CA ILE A 127 -0.89 12.81 -1.16
C ILE A 127 -2.05 13.57 -0.47
N PRO A 128 -3.22 13.79 -1.12
CA PRO A 128 -4.30 14.55 -0.52
C PRO A 128 -4.84 13.91 0.76
N ILE A 129 -4.95 12.58 0.79
CA ILE A 129 -5.44 11.86 1.97
C ILE A 129 -4.48 12.02 3.15
N TRP A 130 -3.17 11.89 2.91
CA TRP A 130 -2.17 12.11 3.95
C TRP A 130 -2.22 13.55 4.48
N LEU A 131 -2.22 14.56 3.59
CA LEU A 131 -2.33 15.96 3.99
C LEU A 131 -3.55 16.21 4.88
N LYS A 132 -4.73 15.76 4.47
CA LYS A 132 -5.97 15.89 5.23
C LYS A 132 -5.93 15.14 6.58
N SER A 133 -5.30 13.97 6.62
CA SER A 133 -5.16 13.18 7.85
C SER A 133 -4.28 13.87 8.91
N LYS A 134 -3.34 14.71 8.49
CA LYS A 134 -2.42 15.45 9.37
C LYS A 134 -2.95 16.82 9.77
N ASP A 135 -3.66 17.48 8.87
CA ASP A 135 -4.27 18.78 9.11
C ASP A 135 -5.58 18.92 8.32
N ASN A 136 -6.69 18.84 9.02
CA ASN A 136 -8.02 18.91 8.41
C ASN A 136 -8.39 20.33 7.92
N GLN A 137 -7.62 21.36 8.28
CA GLN A 137 -7.82 22.73 7.80
C GLN A 137 -7.25 22.98 6.40
N ILE A 138 -6.35 22.10 5.92
CA ILE A 138 -5.84 22.18 4.56
C ILE A 138 -6.97 21.81 3.59
N GLU A 139 -7.25 22.70 2.63
CA GLU A 139 -8.16 22.40 1.52
C GLU A 139 -7.38 21.79 0.37
N VAL A 140 -7.70 20.53 0.01
CA VAL A 140 -7.00 19.84 -1.10
C VAL A 140 -7.98 19.55 -2.21
N THR A 141 -7.62 19.98 -3.42
CA THR A 141 -8.28 19.56 -4.66
C THR A 141 -7.37 18.57 -5.37
N ALA A 142 -7.88 17.38 -5.66
CA ALA A 142 -7.17 16.32 -6.36
C ALA A 142 -7.77 16.12 -7.76
N ILE A 143 -6.91 16.05 -8.78
CA ILE A 143 -7.33 15.78 -10.15
C ILE A 143 -6.48 14.67 -10.77
N ASP A 144 -7.08 13.94 -11.70
CA ASP A 144 -6.39 12.95 -12.52
C ASP A 144 -7.06 12.87 -13.90
N ILE A 145 -6.29 12.48 -14.91
CA ILE A 145 -6.81 12.24 -16.27
C ILE A 145 -7.60 10.91 -16.34
N SER A 146 -7.23 9.93 -15.51
CA SER A 146 -7.89 8.62 -15.41
C SER A 146 -9.09 8.73 -14.48
N LYS A 147 -10.27 8.36 -15.01
CA LYS A 147 -11.49 8.24 -14.21
C LYS A 147 -11.40 7.09 -13.21
N GLU A 148 -10.70 6.05 -13.56
CA GLU A 148 -10.45 4.88 -12.71
C GLU A 148 -9.56 5.25 -11.53
N ALA A 149 -8.52 6.08 -11.75
CA ALA A 149 -7.69 6.62 -10.68
C ALA A 149 -8.50 7.51 -9.74
N LEU A 150 -9.34 8.42 -10.27
CA LEU A 150 -10.22 9.25 -9.44
C LEU A 150 -11.21 8.42 -8.61
N ALA A 151 -11.76 7.35 -9.20
CA ALA A 151 -12.63 6.44 -8.46
C ALA A 151 -11.89 5.76 -7.31
N GLN A 152 -10.64 5.32 -7.55
CA GLN A 152 -9.79 4.72 -6.51
C GLN A 152 -9.42 5.73 -5.41
N ALA A 153 -9.03 6.96 -5.78
CA ALA A 153 -8.74 8.02 -4.82
C ALA A 153 -9.97 8.36 -3.97
N THR A 154 -11.15 8.45 -4.60
CA THR A 154 -12.41 8.71 -3.89
C THR A 154 -12.74 7.60 -2.89
N GLN A 155 -12.56 6.34 -3.29
CA GLN A 155 -12.75 5.20 -2.38
C GLN A 155 -11.79 5.26 -1.19
N ASN A 156 -10.52 5.56 -1.43
CA ASN A 156 -9.54 5.71 -0.38
C ASN A 156 -9.87 6.87 0.56
N ALA A 157 -10.27 8.03 0.03
CA ALA A 157 -10.70 9.17 0.84
C ALA A 157 -11.88 8.83 1.76
N GLN A 158 -12.88 8.11 1.24
CA GLN A 158 -14.02 7.63 2.05
C GLN A 158 -13.60 6.69 3.18
N ILE A 159 -12.70 5.74 2.90
CA ILE A 159 -12.17 4.81 3.91
C ILE A 159 -11.48 5.58 5.04
N HIS A 160 -10.72 6.60 4.70
CA HIS A 160 -9.97 7.43 5.66
C HIS A 160 -10.75 8.64 6.20
N GLN A 161 -12.02 8.81 5.79
CA GLN A 161 -12.95 9.86 6.28
C GLN A 161 -12.43 11.29 6.05
N VAL A 162 -11.86 11.52 4.88
CA VAL A 162 -11.33 12.83 4.47
C VAL A 162 -11.95 13.31 3.15
#